data_6f5198cb0deff2479aa5e82169a05b85
#
_entry.id   6f5198cb0deff2479aa5e82169a05b85
#
_cell.length_a   1.000
_cell.length_b   1.000
_cell.length_c   1.000
_cell.angle_alpha   90.00
_cell.angle_beta   90.00
_cell.angle_gamma   90.00
#
_symmetry.space_group_name_H-M   'P 1'
#
loop_
_entity.id
_entity.type
_entity.pdbx_description
1 polymer ?
#
loop_
_entity_poly.entity_id
_entity_poly.type
_entity_poly.pdbx_seq_one_letter_code
_entity_poly.pdbx_strand_id
1 'polypeptide(L)'
;MEDNTLEKKYSKFIVAVSIIIPLVVAILFGVKLKDFGINVEPLSFLPPIYATTNGVTAIVLVLAVIAIKNGKRKLHERLMTFAIALSVAFLVMYVAYHMTSDSTKFGGEGAIRYAYFFILITHILLSIAIIPLVLITYVRALAQRFDRHKKIAKITFPLWLYVAVTGVVVYLMIAPYYA
;
A
#
# COMPACT_ATOMS: atom_id res chain seq x y z
N MET A 1 4.24 -17.08 -29.03
CA MET A 1 4.74 -15.71 -29.27
C MET A 1 3.86 -14.60 -28.69
N GLU A 2 2.57 -14.84 -28.42
CA GLU A 2 1.64 -13.85 -27.79
C GLU A 2 1.92 -13.54 -26.32
N ASP A 3 2.59 -14.42 -25.62
CA ASP A 3 2.84 -14.36 -24.17
C ASP A 3 3.71 -13.17 -23.67
N ASN A 4 4.42 -12.52 -24.60
CA ASN A 4 5.31 -11.38 -24.25
C ASN A 4 4.62 -10.02 -24.48
N THR A 5 3.43 -10.02 -25.10
CA THR A 5 2.73 -8.79 -25.49
C THR A 5 2.09 -8.07 -24.31
N LEU A 6 1.46 -8.80 -23.38
CA LEU A 6 0.83 -8.19 -22.21
C LEU A 6 1.87 -7.62 -21.24
N GLU A 7 2.93 -8.35 -20.90
CA GLU A 7 4.01 -7.82 -20.04
C GLU A 7 4.63 -6.56 -20.68
N LYS A 8 4.91 -6.55 -21.98
CA LYS A 8 5.40 -5.38 -22.70
C LYS A 8 4.39 -4.23 -22.74
N LYS A 9 3.12 -4.53 -23.01
CA LYS A 9 2.03 -3.54 -23.05
C LYS A 9 1.91 -2.78 -21.74
N TYR A 10 1.96 -3.48 -20.60
CA TYR A 10 1.83 -2.86 -19.27
C TYR A 10 3.15 -2.37 -18.68
N SER A 11 4.31 -2.66 -19.29
CA SER A 11 5.62 -2.26 -18.77
C SER A 11 5.73 -0.76 -18.54
N LYS A 12 5.35 0.06 -19.52
CA LYS A 12 5.39 1.53 -19.38
C LYS A 12 4.46 2.04 -18.30
N PHE A 13 3.26 1.46 -18.17
CA PHE A 13 2.30 1.78 -17.13
C PHE A 13 2.87 1.43 -15.74
N ILE A 14 3.44 0.25 -15.57
CA ILE A 14 4.06 -0.19 -14.31
C ILE A 14 5.17 0.78 -13.90
N VAL A 15 6.07 1.13 -14.83
CA VAL A 15 7.17 2.07 -14.55
C VAL A 15 6.61 3.45 -14.18
N ALA A 16 5.65 3.98 -14.95
CA ALA A 16 5.05 5.28 -14.67
C ALA A 16 4.41 5.33 -13.28
N VAL A 17 3.56 4.35 -12.94
CA VAL A 17 2.88 4.28 -11.64
C VAL A 17 3.88 4.10 -10.50
N SER A 18 4.92 3.29 -10.70
CA SER A 18 5.97 3.04 -9.71
C SER A 18 6.85 4.27 -9.41
N ILE A 19 6.87 5.25 -10.30
CA ILE A 19 7.58 6.52 -10.09
C ILE A 19 6.62 7.60 -9.60
N ILE A 20 5.45 7.74 -10.23
CA ILE A 20 4.50 8.82 -9.94
C ILE A 20 3.96 8.70 -8.51
N ILE A 21 3.56 7.51 -8.06
CA ILE A 21 2.96 7.36 -6.72
C ILE A 21 3.95 7.76 -5.62
N PRO A 22 5.20 7.24 -5.57
CA PRO A 22 6.16 7.68 -4.56
C PRO A 22 6.48 9.18 -4.62
N LEU A 23 6.55 9.77 -5.82
CA LEU A 23 6.77 11.20 -5.98
C LEU A 23 5.61 12.02 -5.42
N VAL A 24 4.37 11.65 -5.73
CA VAL A 24 3.17 12.30 -5.16
C VAL A 24 3.20 12.20 -3.64
N VAL A 25 3.44 11.02 -3.08
CA VAL A 25 3.54 10.84 -1.63
C VAL A 25 4.65 11.69 -1.03
N ALA A 26 5.83 11.76 -1.65
CA ALA A 26 6.93 12.60 -1.18
C ALA A 26 6.57 14.09 -1.17
N ILE A 27 5.89 14.58 -2.21
CA ILE A 27 5.42 15.98 -2.31
C ILE A 27 4.45 16.32 -1.17
N LEU A 28 3.60 15.38 -0.75
CA LEU A 28 2.60 15.60 0.32
C LEU A 28 3.22 15.89 1.70
N PHE A 29 4.50 15.60 1.91
CA PHE A 29 5.18 15.99 3.15
C PHE A 29 5.43 17.50 3.24
N GLY A 30 5.51 18.22 2.12
CA GLY A 30 5.83 19.65 2.08
C GLY A 30 4.75 20.54 1.46
N VAL A 31 3.74 19.98 0.80
CA VAL A 31 2.75 20.73 0.02
C VAL A 31 1.34 20.40 0.49
N LYS A 32 0.56 21.42 0.84
CA LYS A 32 -0.83 21.33 1.30
C LYS A 32 -1.75 22.13 0.39
N LEU A 33 -3.04 21.80 0.37
CA LEU A 33 -4.04 22.58 -0.40
C LEU A 33 -4.10 24.04 0.05
N LYS A 34 -3.93 24.31 1.35
CA LYS A 34 -3.88 25.66 1.91
C LYS A 34 -2.78 26.54 1.29
N ASP A 35 -1.66 25.94 0.85
CA ASP A 35 -0.54 26.66 0.24
C ASP A 35 -0.91 27.25 -1.14
N PHE A 36 -1.99 26.73 -1.74
CA PHE A 36 -2.58 27.22 -3.00
C PHE A 36 -3.83 28.10 -2.79
N GLY A 37 -4.10 28.52 -1.53
CA GLY A 37 -5.28 29.31 -1.20
C GLY A 37 -6.59 28.51 -1.15
N ILE A 38 -6.52 27.16 -1.22
CA ILE A 38 -7.68 26.28 -1.13
C ILE A 38 -7.85 25.85 0.33
N ASN A 39 -8.76 26.51 1.05
CA ASN A 39 -9.07 26.20 2.43
C ASN A 39 -10.15 25.11 2.50
N VAL A 40 -9.74 23.92 2.92
CA VAL A 40 -10.61 22.77 3.16
C VAL A 40 -10.44 22.33 4.61
N GLU A 41 -11.54 21.94 5.26
CA GLU A 41 -11.47 21.37 6.60
C GLU A 41 -10.61 20.10 6.62
N PRO A 42 -9.75 19.91 7.64
CA PRO A 42 -8.94 18.73 7.79
C PRO A 42 -9.80 17.46 7.83
N LEU A 43 -9.47 16.49 6.99
CA LEU A 43 -10.17 15.18 6.95
C LEU A 43 -9.69 14.26 8.07
N SER A 44 -9.76 14.74 9.32
CA SER A 44 -9.21 14.06 10.51
C SER A 44 -9.88 12.72 10.86
N PHE A 45 -11.01 12.40 10.24
CA PHE A 45 -11.69 11.11 10.38
C PHE A 45 -11.06 9.99 9.50
N LEU A 46 -10.22 10.32 8.52
CA LEU A 46 -9.64 9.34 7.58
C LEU A 46 -8.57 8.41 8.18
N PRO A 47 -7.68 8.82 9.09
CA PRO A 47 -6.64 7.95 9.63
C PRO A 47 -7.14 6.61 10.17
N PRO A 48 -8.17 6.52 11.03
CA PRO A 48 -8.69 5.23 11.48
C PRO A 48 -9.29 4.40 10.34
N ILE A 49 -9.88 5.03 9.33
CA ILE A 49 -10.51 4.33 8.20
C ILE A 49 -9.44 3.69 7.32
N TYR A 50 -8.40 4.45 6.91
CA TYR A 50 -7.37 3.85 6.07
C TYR A 50 -6.49 2.86 6.85
N ALA A 51 -6.30 3.01 8.15
CA ALA A 51 -5.64 2.00 8.97
C ALA A 51 -6.46 0.70 9.03
N THR A 52 -7.78 0.80 9.22
CA THR A 52 -8.70 -0.34 9.14
C THR A 52 -8.65 -1.01 7.75
N THR A 53 -8.60 -0.22 6.68
CA THR A 53 -8.45 -0.73 5.30
C THR A 53 -7.17 -1.54 5.15
N ASN A 54 -6.05 -1.12 5.73
CA ASN A 54 -4.82 -1.91 5.77
C ASN A 54 -4.99 -3.22 6.56
N GLY A 55 -5.66 -3.18 7.71
CA GLY A 55 -5.97 -4.38 8.50
C GLY A 55 -6.79 -5.40 7.71
N VAL A 56 -7.85 -4.93 7.03
CA VAL A 56 -8.66 -5.78 6.14
C VAL A 56 -7.81 -6.32 4.99
N THR A 57 -6.95 -5.51 4.41
CA THR A 57 -6.01 -5.95 3.35
C THR A 57 -5.12 -7.08 3.84
N ALA A 58 -4.55 -6.98 5.03
CA ALA A 58 -3.71 -8.03 5.62
C ALA A 58 -4.48 -9.35 5.76
N ILE A 59 -5.72 -9.31 6.26
CA ILE A 59 -6.59 -10.49 6.39
C ILE A 59 -6.88 -11.09 5.00
N VAL A 60 -7.27 -10.27 4.03
CA VAL A 60 -7.59 -10.70 2.66
C VAL A 60 -6.39 -11.36 1.99
N LEU A 61 -5.18 -10.82 2.18
CA LEU A 61 -3.95 -11.40 1.64
C LEU A 61 -3.69 -12.81 2.20
N VAL A 62 -3.86 -13.01 3.51
CA VAL A 62 -3.72 -14.33 4.15
C VAL A 62 -4.77 -15.31 3.59
N LEU A 63 -6.03 -14.88 3.53
CA LEU A 63 -7.11 -15.71 2.98
C LEU A 63 -6.88 -16.06 1.50
N ALA A 64 -6.33 -15.14 0.71
CA ALA A 64 -5.98 -15.40 -0.68
C ALA A 64 -4.91 -16.49 -0.83
N VAL A 65 -3.88 -16.47 0.04
CA VAL A 65 -2.84 -17.51 0.05
C VAL A 65 -3.41 -18.86 0.52
N ILE A 66 -4.28 -18.87 1.52
CA ILE A 66 -4.98 -20.09 1.95
C ILE A 66 -5.85 -20.64 0.82
N ALA A 67 -6.57 -19.79 0.10
CA ALA A 67 -7.41 -20.18 -1.01
C ALA A 67 -6.60 -20.89 -2.12
N ILE A 68 -5.46 -20.32 -2.53
CA ILE A 68 -4.63 -20.94 -3.58
C ILE A 68 -3.97 -22.23 -3.13
N LYS A 69 -3.55 -22.32 -1.86
CA LYS A 69 -3.01 -23.56 -1.29
C LYS A 69 -4.05 -24.70 -1.30
N ASN A 70 -5.31 -24.35 -1.15
CA ASN A 70 -6.45 -25.30 -1.21
C ASN A 70 -6.99 -25.49 -2.64
N GLY A 71 -6.27 -25.10 -3.68
CA GLY A 71 -6.68 -25.28 -5.09
C GLY A 71 -7.80 -24.34 -5.55
N LYS A 72 -8.30 -23.43 -4.71
CA LYS A 72 -9.42 -22.53 -5.00
C LYS A 72 -8.93 -21.29 -5.79
N ARG A 73 -8.45 -21.51 -7.03
CA ARG A 73 -7.84 -20.47 -7.86
C ARG A 73 -8.74 -19.25 -8.09
N LYS A 74 -10.03 -19.46 -8.44
CA LYS A 74 -10.97 -18.34 -8.67
C LYS A 74 -11.19 -17.50 -7.43
N LEU A 75 -11.20 -18.10 -6.24
CA LEU A 75 -11.31 -17.37 -4.99
C LEU A 75 -10.05 -16.57 -4.72
N HIS A 76 -8.85 -17.15 -4.92
CA HIS A 76 -7.58 -16.44 -4.83
C HIS A 76 -7.56 -15.20 -5.74
N GLU A 77 -7.94 -15.33 -6.99
CA GLU A 77 -7.98 -14.25 -7.97
C GLU A 77 -8.90 -13.10 -7.50
N ARG A 78 -10.12 -13.42 -7.03
CA ARG A 78 -11.06 -12.42 -6.50
C ARG A 78 -10.52 -11.72 -5.25
N LEU A 79 -9.94 -12.47 -4.31
CA LEU A 79 -9.36 -11.90 -3.10
C LEU A 79 -8.16 -11.01 -3.40
N MET A 80 -7.29 -11.39 -4.35
CA MET A 80 -6.15 -10.57 -4.77
C MET A 80 -6.61 -9.28 -5.47
N THR A 81 -7.61 -9.34 -6.34
CA THR A 81 -8.21 -8.15 -6.96
C THR A 81 -8.81 -7.23 -5.91
N PHE A 82 -9.49 -7.79 -4.91
CA PHE A 82 -10.05 -7.03 -3.80
C PHE A 82 -8.96 -6.38 -2.93
N ALA A 83 -7.86 -7.09 -2.64
CA ALA A 83 -6.71 -6.51 -1.93
C ALA A 83 -6.07 -5.33 -2.69
N ILE A 84 -5.98 -5.42 -4.01
CA ILE A 84 -5.52 -4.29 -4.84
C ILE A 84 -6.48 -3.11 -4.74
N ALA A 85 -7.80 -3.34 -4.83
CA ALA A 85 -8.81 -2.29 -4.70
C ALA A 85 -8.73 -1.60 -3.31
N LEU A 86 -8.56 -2.36 -2.24
CA LEU A 86 -8.34 -1.82 -0.90
C LEU A 86 -7.07 -0.97 -0.81
N SER A 87 -5.97 -1.41 -1.45
CA SER A 87 -4.72 -0.64 -1.46
C SER A 87 -4.84 0.67 -2.24
N VAL A 88 -5.61 0.68 -3.34
CA VAL A 88 -5.94 1.90 -4.07
C VAL A 88 -6.81 2.83 -3.22
N ALA A 89 -7.83 2.30 -2.57
CA ALA A 89 -8.70 3.08 -1.66
C ALA A 89 -7.88 3.68 -0.49
N PHE A 90 -6.98 2.87 0.11
CA PHE A 90 -6.02 3.36 1.10
C PHE A 90 -5.22 4.55 0.57
N LEU A 91 -4.61 4.43 -0.61
CA LEU A 91 -3.78 5.48 -1.20
C LEU A 91 -4.56 6.77 -1.42
N VAL A 92 -5.78 6.68 -1.95
CA VAL A 92 -6.66 7.85 -2.17
C VAL A 92 -6.97 8.55 -0.85
N MET A 93 -7.38 7.81 0.19
CA MET A 93 -7.67 8.36 1.51
C MET A 93 -6.42 8.97 2.16
N TYR A 94 -5.27 8.30 2.02
CA TYR A 94 -3.98 8.79 2.52
C TYR A 94 -3.59 10.12 1.88
N VAL A 95 -3.69 10.21 0.55
CA VAL A 95 -3.41 11.45 -0.19
C VAL A 95 -4.39 12.55 0.24
N ALA A 96 -5.69 12.28 0.29
CA ALA A 96 -6.70 13.25 0.69
C ALA A 96 -6.44 13.80 2.11
N TYR A 97 -6.13 12.92 3.07
CA TYR A 97 -5.77 13.33 4.42
C TYR A 97 -4.54 14.24 4.45
N HIS A 98 -3.44 13.82 3.80
CA HIS A 98 -2.17 14.57 3.85
C HIS A 98 -2.21 15.88 3.06
N MET A 99 -3.12 16.03 2.10
CA MET A 99 -3.33 17.31 1.41
C MET A 99 -4.14 18.32 2.24
N THR A 100 -4.97 17.84 3.16
CA THR A 100 -5.89 18.69 3.92
C THR A 100 -5.48 18.92 5.37
N SER A 101 -4.64 18.03 5.92
CA SER A 101 -4.28 18.01 7.34
C SER A 101 -2.78 18.22 7.55
N ASP A 102 -2.43 18.86 8.65
CA ASP A 102 -1.02 18.97 9.07
C ASP A 102 -0.48 17.63 9.58
N SER A 103 0.83 17.45 9.49
CA SER A 103 1.47 16.21 9.92
C SER A 103 1.51 16.11 11.44
N THR A 104 0.96 15.04 11.99
CA THR A 104 1.04 14.74 13.43
C THR A 104 2.44 14.31 13.80
N LYS A 105 2.99 14.90 14.87
CA LYS A 105 4.30 14.52 15.39
C LYS A 105 4.15 13.41 16.42
N PHE A 106 4.98 12.38 16.33
CA PHE A 106 5.03 11.34 17.35
C PHE A 106 5.65 11.88 18.64
N GLY A 107 4.86 11.86 19.72
CA GLY A 107 5.24 12.42 21.03
C GLY A 107 5.84 11.41 22.01
N GLY A 108 6.01 10.13 21.63
CA GLY A 108 6.63 9.11 22.49
C GLY A 108 8.13 9.32 22.68
N GLU A 109 8.66 8.92 23.83
CA GLU A 109 10.07 9.08 24.20
C GLU A 109 10.74 7.72 24.47
N GLY A 110 12.09 7.72 24.58
CA GLY A 110 12.85 6.51 24.89
C GLY A 110 12.75 5.42 23.82
N ALA A 111 12.72 4.16 24.24
CA ALA A 111 12.76 3.01 23.34
C ALA A 111 11.58 2.96 22.35
N ILE A 112 10.39 3.40 22.77
CA ILE A 112 9.19 3.41 21.92
C ILE A 112 9.35 4.34 20.71
N ARG A 113 10.07 5.46 20.87
CA ARG A 113 10.38 6.39 19.79
C ARG A 113 11.26 5.73 18.71
N TYR A 114 12.29 5.01 19.13
CA TYR A 114 13.15 4.29 18.18
C TYR A 114 12.39 3.18 17.45
N ALA A 115 11.55 2.42 18.17
CA ALA A 115 10.69 1.39 17.59
C ALA A 115 9.72 1.99 16.55
N TYR A 116 9.05 3.09 16.88
CA TYR A 116 8.15 3.79 15.96
C TYR A 116 8.84 4.21 14.66
N PHE A 117 9.97 4.92 14.77
CA PHE A 117 10.66 5.39 13.57
C PHE A 117 11.27 4.25 12.76
N PHE A 118 11.74 3.18 13.39
CA PHE A 118 12.21 1.99 12.68
C PHE A 118 11.09 1.36 11.86
N ILE A 119 9.92 1.14 12.47
CA ILE A 119 8.75 0.57 11.79
C ILE A 119 8.26 1.52 10.68
N LEU A 120 8.18 2.83 10.96
CA LEU A 120 7.74 3.83 9.99
C LEU A 120 8.66 3.88 8.77
N ILE A 121 9.97 3.93 8.96
CA ILE A 121 10.94 4.01 7.86
C ILE A 121 10.90 2.74 7.02
N THR A 122 10.91 1.56 7.65
CA THR A 122 10.81 0.30 6.90
C THR A 122 9.48 0.16 6.18
N HIS A 123 8.37 0.59 6.80
CA HIS A 123 7.05 0.64 6.16
C HIS A 123 7.07 1.53 4.91
N ILE A 124 7.61 2.75 4.99
CA ILE A 124 7.67 3.69 3.87
C ILE A 124 8.52 3.12 2.73
N LEU A 125 9.74 2.64 3.03
CA LEU A 125 10.64 2.09 2.01
C LEU A 125 10.03 0.88 1.30
N LEU A 126 9.42 -0.03 2.05
CA LEU A 126 8.78 -1.21 1.49
C LEU A 126 7.46 -0.86 0.77
N SER A 127 6.75 0.19 1.19
CA SER A 127 5.57 0.69 0.47
C SER A 127 5.91 1.19 -0.93
N ILE A 128 7.09 1.78 -1.12
CA ILE A 128 7.59 2.15 -2.44
C ILE A 128 7.91 0.90 -3.27
N ALA A 129 8.62 -0.06 -2.67
CA ALA A 129 9.06 -1.27 -3.36
C ALA A 129 7.90 -2.20 -3.73
N ILE A 130 6.82 -2.22 -2.94
CA ILE A 130 5.70 -3.13 -3.17
C ILE A 130 4.87 -2.77 -4.40
N ILE A 131 4.80 -1.48 -4.80
CA ILE A 131 4.01 -1.02 -5.94
C ILE A 131 4.38 -1.78 -7.22
N PRO A 132 5.64 -1.72 -7.72
CA PRO A 132 6.02 -2.46 -8.91
C PRO A 132 5.89 -3.98 -8.72
N LEU A 133 6.18 -4.51 -7.54
CA LEU A 133 6.08 -5.95 -7.27
C LEU A 133 4.65 -6.47 -7.41
N VAL A 134 3.66 -5.77 -6.86
CA VAL A 134 2.24 -6.13 -6.98
C VAL A 134 1.79 -6.06 -8.44
N LEU A 135 2.12 -4.96 -9.13
CA LEU A 135 1.72 -4.76 -10.53
C LEU A 135 2.33 -5.83 -11.44
N ILE A 136 3.62 -6.13 -11.31
CA ILE A 136 4.29 -7.18 -12.10
C ILE A 136 3.68 -8.55 -11.77
N THR A 137 3.44 -8.84 -10.49
CA THR A 137 2.84 -10.11 -10.06
C THR A 137 1.44 -10.28 -10.67
N TYR A 138 0.64 -9.21 -10.63
CA TYR A 138 -0.72 -9.20 -11.18
C TYR A 138 -0.73 -9.35 -12.71
N VAL A 139 0.08 -8.60 -13.43
CA VAL A 139 0.19 -8.68 -14.90
C VAL A 139 0.65 -10.07 -15.35
N ARG A 140 1.57 -10.71 -14.63
CA ARG A 140 1.98 -12.09 -14.90
C ARG A 140 0.86 -13.10 -14.69
N ALA A 141 -0.03 -12.87 -13.73
CA ALA A 141 -1.23 -13.69 -13.55
C ALA A 141 -2.22 -13.51 -14.69
N LEU A 142 -2.48 -12.26 -15.13
CA LEU A 142 -3.33 -11.95 -16.29
C LEU A 142 -2.79 -12.55 -17.59
N ALA A 143 -1.48 -12.52 -17.78
CA ALA A 143 -0.80 -13.17 -18.91
C ALA A 143 -0.71 -14.71 -18.77
N GLN A 144 -1.32 -15.29 -17.74
CA GLN A 144 -1.30 -16.73 -17.45
C GLN A 144 0.13 -17.34 -17.28
N ARG A 145 1.13 -16.48 -17.02
CA ARG A 145 2.51 -16.88 -16.76
C ARG A 145 2.68 -17.33 -15.30
N PHE A 146 1.99 -18.42 -14.92
CA PHE A 146 1.91 -18.88 -13.54
C PHE A 146 3.24 -19.33 -12.95
N ASP A 147 4.16 -19.81 -13.77
CA ASP A 147 5.55 -20.11 -13.40
C ASP A 147 6.29 -18.86 -12.89
N ARG A 148 6.21 -17.76 -13.64
CA ARG A 148 6.82 -16.47 -13.26
C ARG A 148 6.05 -15.77 -12.15
N HIS A 149 4.71 -15.86 -12.18
CA HIS A 149 3.86 -15.35 -11.10
C HIS A 149 4.23 -15.98 -9.75
N LYS A 150 4.32 -17.30 -9.67
CA LYS A 150 4.67 -18.00 -8.42
C LYS A 150 6.05 -17.61 -7.89
N LYS A 151 7.03 -17.40 -8.76
CA LYS A 151 8.38 -16.98 -8.35
C LYS A 151 8.37 -15.61 -7.66
N ILE A 152 7.73 -14.62 -8.29
CA ILE A 152 7.69 -13.26 -7.74
C ILE A 152 6.73 -13.15 -6.54
N ALA A 153 5.61 -13.89 -6.54
CA ALA A 153 4.63 -13.88 -5.47
C ALA A 153 5.22 -14.32 -4.11
N LYS A 154 6.25 -15.18 -4.11
CA LYS A 154 6.98 -15.57 -2.90
C LYS A 154 7.68 -14.39 -2.21
N ILE A 155 8.01 -13.35 -2.96
CA ILE A 155 8.61 -12.10 -2.44
C ILE A 155 7.52 -11.06 -2.21
N THR A 156 6.62 -10.90 -3.18
CA THR A 156 5.55 -9.89 -3.11
C THR A 156 4.62 -10.09 -1.92
N PHE A 157 4.20 -11.34 -1.65
CA PHE A 157 3.25 -11.62 -0.58
C PHE A 157 3.77 -11.23 0.81
N PRO A 158 4.94 -11.68 1.29
CA PRO A 158 5.40 -11.31 2.62
C PRO A 158 5.70 -9.81 2.74
N LEU A 159 6.20 -9.16 1.70
CA LEU A 159 6.42 -7.72 1.71
C LEU A 159 5.10 -6.94 1.76
N TRP A 160 4.09 -7.35 0.98
CA TRP A 160 2.78 -6.69 1.01
C TRP A 160 2.09 -6.88 2.36
N LEU A 161 2.14 -8.09 2.90
CA LEU A 161 1.60 -8.36 4.23
C LEU A 161 2.30 -7.53 5.31
N TYR A 162 3.63 -7.41 5.26
CA TYR A 162 4.39 -6.55 6.16
C TYR A 162 3.93 -5.10 6.06
N VAL A 163 3.82 -4.54 4.87
CA VAL A 163 3.36 -3.16 4.65
C VAL A 163 1.94 -2.96 5.20
N ALA A 164 1.02 -3.89 4.93
CA ALA A 164 -0.35 -3.80 5.41
C ALA A 164 -0.43 -3.85 6.95
N VAL A 165 0.30 -4.76 7.59
CA VAL A 165 0.34 -4.89 9.05
C VAL A 165 1.02 -3.70 9.70
N THR A 166 2.20 -3.29 9.20
CA THR A 166 2.94 -2.17 9.78
C THR A 166 2.23 -0.84 9.60
N GLY A 167 1.42 -0.66 8.54
CA GLY A 167 0.54 0.50 8.39
C GLY A 167 -0.48 0.62 9.52
N VAL A 168 -1.05 -0.50 9.99
CA VAL A 168 -1.91 -0.52 11.19
C VAL A 168 -1.10 -0.21 12.45
N VAL A 169 0.07 -0.83 12.61
CA VAL A 169 0.93 -0.61 13.80
C VAL A 169 1.36 0.85 13.90
N VAL A 170 1.82 1.47 12.80
CA VAL A 170 2.19 2.89 12.76
C VAL A 170 1.02 3.77 13.17
N TYR A 171 -0.20 3.48 12.64
CA TYR A 171 -1.39 4.21 13.04
C TYR A 171 -1.67 4.07 14.54
N LEU A 172 -1.68 2.85 15.09
CA LEU A 172 -1.94 2.63 16.51
C LEU A 172 -0.93 3.32 17.42
N MET A 173 0.34 3.41 17.00
CA MET A 173 1.37 4.10 17.76
C MET A 173 1.23 5.61 17.73
N ILE A 174 0.78 6.20 16.60
CA ILE A 174 0.64 7.66 16.48
C ILE A 174 -0.76 8.16 16.90
N ALA A 175 -1.76 7.29 16.93
CA ALA A 175 -3.15 7.64 17.22
C ALA A 175 -3.35 8.47 18.51
N PRO A 176 -2.62 8.21 19.64
CA PRO A 176 -2.73 9.01 20.84
C PRO A 176 -2.29 10.48 20.69
N TYR A 177 -1.60 10.81 19.60
CA TYR A 177 -1.04 12.14 19.34
C TYR A 177 -1.80 12.92 18.26
N TYR A 178 -2.89 12.38 17.72
CA TYR A 178 -3.80 13.15 16.87
C TYR A 178 -4.52 14.20 17.72
N ALA A 179 -4.51 15.45 17.23
CA ALA A 179 -5.24 16.57 17.83
C ALA A 179 -6.68 16.60 17.34
#